data_35772c308f103c075e5884550831008e
#
_entry.id   35772c308f103c075e5884550831008e
#
_cell.length_a   1.000
_cell.length_b   1.000
_cell.length_c   1.000
_cell.angle_alpha   90.00
_cell.angle_beta   90.00
_cell.angle_gamma   90.00
#
_symmetry.space_group_name_H-M   'P 1'
#
loop_
_entity.id
_entity.type
_entity.pdbx_description
1 polymer ?
#
loop_
_entity_poly.entity_id
_entity_poly.type
_entity_poly.pdbx_seq_one_letter_code
_entity_poly.pdbx_strand_id
1 'polypeptide(L)'
;MNSNDKIRLLYIDLFCGAGGTSTGVHLARHAGDPCAKVIACVNHDANAIASHAANHPDALHFVEDIRTLNLDRMLAHVEAMRKQYPAARVVLWA
;
A
#
# COMPACT_ATOMS: atom_id res chain seq x y z
N MET A 1 -23.68 4.76 2.99
CA MET A 1 -22.36 4.22 3.40
C MET A 1 -21.26 4.98 2.67
N ASN A 2 -20.27 5.45 3.41
CA ASN A 2 -19.12 6.11 2.83
C ASN A 2 -18.33 5.13 1.95
N SER A 3 -17.82 5.58 0.79
CA SER A 3 -17.00 4.74 -0.09
C SER A 3 -15.76 4.16 0.62
N ASN A 4 -15.23 4.86 1.64
CA ASN A 4 -14.11 4.37 2.44
C ASN A 4 -14.46 3.12 3.26
N ASP A 5 -15.73 2.89 3.57
CA ASP A 5 -16.15 1.69 4.31
C ASP A 5 -16.11 0.43 3.46
N LYS A 6 -16.00 0.57 2.14
CA LYS A 6 -15.87 -0.56 1.21
C LYS A 6 -14.44 -1.08 1.12
N ILE A 7 -13.46 -0.28 1.51
CA ILE A 7 -12.06 -0.72 1.56
C ILE A 7 -11.87 -1.57 2.81
N ARG A 8 -11.55 -2.83 2.60
CA ARG A 8 -11.42 -3.85 3.65
C ARG A 8 -9.99 -4.25 3.94
N LEU A 9 -9.06 -3.99 3.02
CA LEU A 9 -7.67 -4.40 3.12
C LEU A 9 -6.76 -3.24 2.74
N LEU A 10 -5.79 -2.96 3.59
CA LEU A 10 -4.73 -1.99 3.35
C LEU A 10 -3.41 -2.77 3.26
N TYR A 11 -2.79 -2.77 2.08
CA TYR A 11 -1.58 -3.53 1.82
C TYR A 11 -0.33 -2.68 2.00
N ILE A 12 0.64 -3.24 2.71
CA ILE A 12 2.02 -2.76 2.74
C ILE A 12 2.85 -3.78 1.99
N ASP A 13 3.41 -3.40 0.84
CA ASP A 13 4.21 -4.29 0.00
C ASP A 13 5.69 -4.07 0.31
N LEU A 14 6.30 -5.03 1.00
CA LEU A 14 7.67 -4.92 1.48
C LEU A 14 8.73 -5.22 0.42
N PHE A 15 8.33 -5.78 -0.72
CA PHE A 15 9.22 -6.10 -1.85
C PHE A 15 8.48 -5.82 -3.15
N CYS A 16 8.09 -4.55 -3.35
CA CYS A 16 7.11 -4.21 -4.37
C CYS A 16 7.59 -4.35 -5.83
N GLY A 17 8.89 -4.35 -6.08
CA GLY A 17 9.39 -4.38 -7.45
C GLY A 17 8.74 -3.30 -8.31
N ALA A 18 8.35 -3.66 -9.53
CA ALA A 18 7.68 -2.75 -10.47
C ALA A 18 6.17 -2.60 -10.24
N GLY A 19 5.57 -3.38 -9.32
CA GLY A 19 4.19 -3.17 -8.91
C GLY A 19 3.16 -4.22 -9.36
N GLY A 20 3.59 -5.46 -9.66
CA GLY A 20 2.65 -6.51 -10.07
C GLY A 20 1.59 -6.82 -9.01
N THR A 21 2.03 -7.02 -7.76
CA THR A 21 1.12 -7.24 -6.62
C THR A 21 0.22 -6.04 -6.41
N SER A 22 0.76 -4.83 -6.45
CA SER A 22 -0.01 -3.59 -6.27
C SER A 22 -1.09 -3.42 -7.34
N THR A 23 -0.79 -3.78 -8.58
CA THR A 23 -1.78 -3.77 -9.66
C THR A 23 -2.91 -4.75 -9.37
N GLY A 24 -2.59 -5.97 -8.91
CA GLY A 24 -3.59 -6.95 -8.52
C GLY A 24 -4.49 -6.44 -7.39
N VAL A 25 -3.91 -5.83 -6.36
CA VAL A 25 -4.65 -5.22 -5.26
C VAL A 25 -5.58 -4.11 -5.76
N HIS A 26 -5.07 -3.24 -6.63
CA HIS A 26 -5.85 -2.15 -7.22
C HIS A 26 -7.05 -2.64 -8.02
N LEU A 27 -6.91 -3.77 -8.70
CA LEU A 27 -7.97 -4.37 -9.51
C LEU A 27 -8.94 -5.22 -8.70
N ALA A 28 -8.62 -5.55 -7.45
CA ALA A 28 -9.47 -6.39 -6.61
C ALA A 28 -10.83 -5.74 -6.36
N ARG A 29 -11.88 -6.56 -6.41
CA ARG A 29 -13.26 -6.11 -6.21
C ARG A 29 -13.98 -7.04 -5.27
N HIS A 30 -14.88 -6.48 -4.47
CA HIS A 30 -15.85 -7.21 -3.67
C HIS A 30 -17.23 -6.60 -3.94
N ALA A 31 -18.17 -7.44 -4.36
CA ALA A 31 -19.51 -6.97 -4.73
C ALA A 31 -19.49 -5.83 -5.76
N GLY A 32 -18.53 -5.85 -6.70
CA GLY A 32 -18.38 -4.84 -7.75
C GLY A 32 -17.61 -3.59 -7.36
N ASP A 33 -17.26 -3.41 -6.08
CA ASP A 33 -16.56 -2.21 -5.59
C ASP A 33 -15.09 -2.49 -5.29
N PRO A 34 -14.21 -1.48 -5.41
CA PRO A 34 -12.84 -1.59 -4.90
C PRO A 34 -12.85 -1.97 -3.42
N CYS A 35 -12.05 -2.99 -3.04
CA CYS A 35 -12.05 -3.50 -1.67
C CYS A 35 -10.69 -3.47 -1.00
N ALA A 36 -9.63 -3.17 -1.74
CA ALA A 36 -8.25 -3.20 -1.24
C ALA A 36 -7.46 -2.02 -1.79
N LYS A 37 -6.51 -1.55 -1.00
CA LYS A 37 -5.67 -0.42 -1.37
C LYS A 37 -4.23 -0.67 -0.92
N VAL A 38 -3.27 -0.41 -1.80
CA VAL A 38 -1.86 -0.38 -1.43
C VAL A 38 -1.56 0.98 -0.82
N ILE A 39 -1.11 1.00 0.41
CA ILE A 39 -0.84 2.24 1.13
C ILE A 39 0.64 2.57 1.25
N ALA A 40 1.51 1.56 1.16
CA ALA A 40 2.95 1.76 1.24
C ALA A 40 3.69 0.67 0.48
N CYS A 41 4.84 1.02 -0.05
CA CYS A 41 5.70 0.14 -0.84
C CYS A 41 7.15 0.36 -0.46
N VAL A 42 7.89 -0.73 -0.34
CA VAL A 42 9.30 -0.71 0.01
C VAL A 42 10.10 -1.47 -1.03
N ASN A 43 11.18 -0.90 -1.50
CA ASN A 43 12.18 -1.59 -2.30
C ASN A 43 13.51 -0.83 -2.18
N HIS A 44 14.63 -1.55 -2.17
CA HIS A 44 15.95 -0.92 -2.13
C HIS A 44 16.38 -0.36 -3.50
N ASP A 45 15.72 -0.76 -4.58
CA ASP A 45 16.02 -0.29 -5.94
C ASP A 45 15.20 0.95 -6.27
N ALA A 46 15.90 2.08 -6.45
CA ALA A 46 15.26 3.36 -6.77
C ALA A 46 14.51 3.32 -8.11
N ASN A 47 14.98 2.55 -9.09
CA ASN A 47 14.31 2.43 -10.38
C ASN A 47 12.97 1.68 -10.24
N ALA A 48 12.94 0.62 -9.44
CA ALA A 48 11.72 -0.11 -9.15
C ALA A 48 10.69 0.80 -8.44
N ILE A 49 11.15 1.58 -7.46
CA ILE A 49 10.27 2.53 -6.75
C ILE A 49 9.76 3.63 -7.69
N ALA A 50 10.60 4.16 -8.57
CA ALA A 50 10.15 5.18 -9.53
C ALA A 50 9.07 4.64 -10.46
N SER A 51 9.24 3.41 -10.95
CA SER A 51 8.23 2.75 -11.78
C SER A 51 6.94 2.50 -11.01
N HIS A 52 7.05 2.03 -9.78
CA HIS A 52 5.90 1.78 -8.91
C HIS A 52 5.13 3.07 -8.62
N ALA A 53 5.85 4.15 -8.29
CA ALA A 53 5.25 5.45 -8.00
C ALA A 53 4.50 6.03 -9.21
N ALA A 54 5.02 5.83 -10.41
CA ALA A 54 4.37 6.27 -11.64
C ALA A 54 3.03 5.57 -11.86
N ASN A 55 2.94 4.28 -11.50
CA ASN A 55 1.73 3.47 -11.67
C ASN A 55 0.79 3.50 -10.47
N HIS A 56 1.32 3.80 -9.27
CA HIS A 56 0.57 3.80 -8.01
C HIS A 56 0.91 5.04 -7.19
N PRO A 57 0.52 6.25 -7.65
CA PRO A 57 0.95 7.50 -7.01
C PRO A 57 0.37 7.74 -5.62
N ASP A 58 -0.71 7.05 -5.26
CA ASP A 58 -1.39 7.26 -3.97
C ASP A 58 -0.71 6.55 -2.81
N ALA A 59 0.20 5.61 -3.08
CA ALA A 59 0.92 4.88 -2.05
C ALA A 59 2.14 5.68 -1.57
N LEU A 60 2.50 5.52 -0.30
CA LEU A 60 3.76 6.04 0.23
C LEU A 60 4.91 5.12 -0.21
N HIS A 61 5.96 5.70 -0.77
CA HIS A 61 7.07 4.94 -1.35
C HIS A 61 8.35 5.12 -0.54
N PHE A 62 9.01 4.00 -0.22
CA PHE A 62 10.26 3.96 0.51
C PHE A 62 11.35 3.32 -0.35
N VAL A 63 12.40 4.10 -0.70
CA VAL A 63 13.61 3.57 -1.33
C VAL A 63 14.57 3.21 -0.21
N GLU A 64 14.36 2.06 0.40
CA GLU A 64 15.12 1.63 1.56
C GLU A 64 15.24 0.11 1.58
N ASP A 65 16.30 -0.38 2.23
CA ASP A 65 16.39 -1.78 2.63
C ASP A 65 15.46 -1.99 3.82
N ILE A 66 14.75 -3.12 3.84
CA ILE A 66 13.82 -3.42 4.93
C ILE A 66 14.50 -3.42 6.31
N ARG A 67 15.81 -3.69 6.36
CA ARG A 67 16.59 -3.67 7.61
C ARG A 67 16.83 -2.28 8.16
N THR A 68 16.76 -1.25 7.30
CA THR A 68 17.05 0.15 7.64
C THR A 68 15.82 1.04 7.49
N LEU A 69 14.66 0.45 7.22
CA LEU A 69 13.40 1.14 6.99
C LEU A 69 13.04 2.04 8.18
N ASN A 70 12.63 3.28 7.88
CA ASN A 70 12.12 4.19 8.90
C ASN A 70 10.73 3.73 9.36
N LEU A 71 10.69 2.95 10.44
CA LEU A 71 9.45 2.39 10.97
C LEU A 71 8.53 3.46 11.54
N ASP A 72 9.05 4.53 12.12
CA ASP A 72 8.22 5.58 12.70
C ASP A 72 7.39 6.26 11.62
N ARG A 73 8.00 6.55 10.47
CA ARG A 73 7.30 7.13 9.32
C ARG A 73 6.26 6.16 8.76
N MET A 74 6.61 4.88 8.65
CA MET A 74 5.68 3.85 8.19
C MET A 74 4.49 3.72 9.13
N LEU A 75 4.73 3.64 10.45
CA LEU A 75 3.67 3.48 11.45
C LEU A 75 2.75 4.69 11.50
N ALA A 76 3.29 5.90 11.40
CA ALA A 76 2.47 7.11 11.36
C ALA A 76 1.53 7.11 10.14
N HIS A 77 2.04 6.67 8.99
CA HIS A 77 1.22 6.56 7.77
C HIS A 77 0.14 5.50 7.90
N VAL A 78 0.48 4.33 8.43
CA VAL A 78 -0.48 3.24 8.68
C VAL A 78 -1.59 3.71 9.60
N GLU A 79 -1.25 4.42 10.67
CA GLU A 79 -2.23 4.93 11.62
C GLU A 79 -3.18 5.93 10.94
N ALA A 80 -2.66 6.83 10.13
CA ALA A 80 -3.47 7.78 9.36
C ALA A 80 -4.43 7.05 8.41
N MET A 81 -3.93 6.01 7.72
CA MET A 81 -4.75 5.22 6.80
C MET A 81 -5.84 4.42 7.53
N ARG A 82 -5.55 3.90 8.71
CA ARG A 82 -6.55 3.19 9.52
C ARG A 82 -7.68 4.10 9.96
N LYS A 83 -7.40 5.36 10.23
CA LYS A 83 -8.43 6.36 10.55
C LYS A 83 -9.29 6.69 9.33
N GLN A 84 -8.66 6.77 8.16
CA GLN A 84 -9.38 7.05 6.91
C GLN A 84 -10.23 5.86 6.44
N TYR A 85 -9.76 4.64 6.70
CA TYR A 85 -10.44 3.39 6.30
C TYR A 85 -10.72 2.51 7.53
N PRO A 86 -11.68 2.89 8.37
CA PRO A 86 -11.87 2.23 9.68
C PRO A 86 -12.31 0.77 9.59
N ALA A 87 -12.91 0.36 8.48
CA ALA A 87 -13.33 -1.03 8.27
C ALA A 87 -12.20 -1.94 7.79
N ALA A 88 -11.03 -1.38 7.47
CA ALA A 88 -9.96 -2.13 6.82
C ALA A 88 -9.00 -2.77 7.83
N ARG A 89 -8.43 -3.91 7.41
CA ARG A 89 -7.32 -4.56 8.09
C ARG A 89 -6.03 -4.32 7.31
N VAL A 90 -4.91 -4.26 8.03
CA VAL A 90 -3.59 -4.07 7.43
C VAL A 90 -3.00 -5.43 7.07
N VAL A 91 -2.51 -5.56 5.84
CA VAL A 91 -1.84 -6.76 5.33
C VAL A 91 -0.39 -6.42 5.02
N LEU A 92 0.54 -7.17 5.60
CA LEU A 92 1.95 -7.12 5.23
C LEU A 92 2.19 -8.19 4.15
N TRP A 93 2.61 -7.75 2.98
CA TRP A 93 2.90 -8.63 1.86
C TRP A 93 4.40 -8.64 1.59
N ALA A 94 4.99 -9.83 1.65
CA ALA A 94 6.43 -9.99 1.42
C ALA A 94 6.72 -11.01 0.32
#